data_b11aa88d730a0e7771c66eb4e7662cb3
#
_entry.id   b11aa88d730a0e7771c66eb4e7662cb3
#
_cell.length_a   1.000
_cell.length_b   1.000
_cell.length_c   1.000
_cell.angle_alpha   90.00
_cell.angle_beta   90.00
_cell.angle_gamma   90.00
#
_symmetry.space_group_name_H-M   'P 1'
#
loop_
_entity.id
_entity.type
_entity.pdbx_description
1 polymer ?
#
loop_
_entity_poly.entity_id
_entity_poly.type
_entity_poly.pdbx_seq_one_letter_code
_entity_poly.pdbx_strand_id
1 'polypeptide(L)'
;MNFPSITKKEFERNLSSNFSFENQPYIGICVSGGSDSMALLLLMKEWIKKLKGKILAIHFDHNLRVESNLESKVLEKKVKKLGVDFTKITWNHNKIDSRILEIARNERYKKIISLCKKLKIINLMTAHNLDDNLETFIMRKKRDSISLGLSSIPKIRVVDDLRIIRPLLIYEKARLEATCKKSKIQWLIDRSNFDERFERVRVRNFLKSKSVKCIHSINSELNKRKDVNLAKEKKILKFFCKELRFYDYGVFEICREKFNKLSITLKIEILKKILTTAGGKDFSPKRKSILFFLNLEKSN
;
A
#
# COMPACT_ATOMS: atom_id res chain seq x y z
N MET A 1 -20.98 13.46 14.61
CA MET A 1 -21.54 12.93 13.34
C MET A 1 -21.55 11.41 13.39
N ASN A 2 -22.70 10.77 13.12
CA ASN A 2 -22.78 9.32 13.05
C ASN A 2 -22.47 8.89 11.61
N PHE A 3 -21.29 8.33 11.38
CA PHE A 3 -20.91 7.82 10.07
C PHE A 3 -21.58 6.45 9.81
N PRO A 4 -22.12 6.22 8.60
CA PRO A 4 -22.73 4.94 8.28
C PRO A 4 -21.68 3.84 8.16
N SER A 5 -21.99 2.65 8.66
CA SER A 5 -21.16 1.46 8.47
C SER A 5 -21.06 1.10 6.99
N ILE A 6 -19.96 0.48 6.58
CA ILE A 6 -19.80 -0.05 5.23
C ILE A 6 -20.75 -1.25 5.06
N THR A 7 -21.57 -1.22 4.03
CA THR A 7 -22.49 -2.33 3.73
C THR A 7 -21.80 -3.42 2.94
N LYS A 8 -22.29 -4.66 3.08
CA LYS A 8 -21.77 -5.83 2.32
C LYS A 8 -21.82 -5.59 0.81
N LYS A 9 -22.96 -5.06 0.29
CA LYS A 9 -23.13 -4.75 -1.15
C LYS A 9 -22.15 -3.71 -1.66
N GLU A 10 -21.93 -2.65 -0.89
CA GLU A 10 -20.99 -1.58 -1.22
C GLU A 10 -19.55 -2.12 -1.30
N PHE A 11 -19.13 -2.89 -0.31
CA PHE A 11 -17.80 -3.48 -0.28
C PHE A 11 -17.58 -4.48 -1.42
N GLU A 12 -18.55 -5.33 -1.69
CA GLU A 12 -18.54 -6.30 -2.79
C GLU A 12 -18.43 -5.60 -4.14
N ARG A 13 -19.23 -4.54 -4.38
CA ARG A 13 -19.13 -3.73 -5.60
C ARG A 13 -17.73 -3.13 -5.75
N ASN A 14 -17.16 -2.62 -4.68
CA ASN A 14 -15.78 -2.10 -4.72
C ASN A 14 -14.76 -3.19 -5.08
N LEU A 15 -14.88 -4.39 -4.52
CA LEU A 15 -13.98 -5.51 -4.86
C LEU A 15 -14.14 -5.94 -6.31
N SER A 16 -15.34 -6.19 -6.79
CA SER A 16 -15.60 -6.67 -8.16
C SER A 16 -15.23 -5.66 -9.24
N SER A 17 -15.39 -4.35 -8.95
CA SER A 17 -15.06 -3.30 -9.93
C SER A 17 -13.56 -2.96 -10.00
N ASN A 18 -12.77 -3.30 -8.98
CA ASN A 18 -11.39 -2.85 -8.87
C ASN A 18 -10.36 -3.97 -8.82
N PHE A 19 -10.77 -5.21 -8.56
CA PHE A 19 -9.86 -6.34 -8.34
C PHE A 19 -10.41 -7.60 -8.97
N SER A 20 -9.52 -8.42 -9.49
CA SER A 20 -9.81 -9.78 -9.95
C SER A 20 -9.13 -10.78 -9.03
N PHE A 21 -9.78 -11.92 -8.80
CA PHE A 21 -9.28 -12.99 -7.95
C PHE A 21 -9.36 -14.31 -8.70
N GLU A 22 -8.53 -15.25 -8.30
CA GLU A 22 -8.57 -16.63 -8.74
C GLU A 22 -9.85 -17.33 -8.27
N ASN A 23 -10.15 -18.48 -8.83
CA ASN A 23 -11.27 -19.30 -8.34
C ASN A 23 -10.93 -19.90 -6.97
N GLN A 24 -11.88 -19.85 -6.02
CA GLN A 24 -11.70 -20.28 -4.62
C GLN A 24 -10.43 -19.68 -3.97
N PRO A 25 -10.32 -18.35 -3.90
CA PRO A 25 -9.05 -17.70 -3.55
C PRO A 25 -8.64 -17.96 -2.10
N TYR A 26 -7.33 -18.15 -1.89
CA TYR A 26 -6.74 -18.18 -0.57
C TYR A 26 -6.07 -16.84 -0.28
N ILE A 27 -6.64 -16.04 0.62
CA ILE A 27 -6.25 -14.64 0.83
C ILE A 27 -5.63 -14.46 2.21
N GLY A 28 -4.42 -13.88 2.25
CA GLY A 28 -3.81 -13.38 3.48
C GLY A 28 -4.36 -11.99 3.84
N ILE A 29 -4.69 -11.76 5.10
CA ILE A 29 -5.10 -10.44 5.60
C ILE A 29 -4.18 -10.04 6.75
N CYS A 30 -3.47 -8.91 6.59
CA CYS A 30 -2.68 -8.34 7.67
C CYS A 30 -3.59 -7.77 8.77
N VAL A 31 -3.49 -8.32 9.98
CA VAL A 31 -4.33 -7.91 11.12
C VAL A 31 -3.46 -7.39 12.24
N SER A 32 -3.61 -6.10 12.58
CA SER A 32 -2.92 -5.45 13.71
C SER A 32 -3.76 -5.40 14.98
N GLY A 33 -5.04 -5.73 14.91
CA GLY A 33 -5.99 -5.57 16.00
C GLY A 33 -6.68 -4.20 16.05
N GLY A 34 -6.21 -3.20 15.31
CA GLY A 34 -6.87 -1.90 15.19
C GLY A 34 -8.17 -1.95 14.37
N SER A 35 -8.99 -0.89 14.50
CA SER A 35 -10.32 -0.80 13.85
C SER A 35 -10.29 -1.11 12.37
N ASP A 36 -9.31 -0.58 11.63
CA ASP A 36 -9.21 -0.70 10.18
C ASP A 36 -9.00 -2.16 9.75
N SER A 37 -8.06 -2.85 10.41
CA SER A 37 -7.74 -4.24 10.12
C SER A 37 -8.86 -5.20 10.54
N MET A 38 -9.56 -4.91 11.64
CA MET A 38 -10.71 -5.69 12.08
C MET A 38 -11.92 -5.48 11.17
N ALA A 39 -12.16 -4.25 10.71
CA ALA A 39 -13.22 -3.98 9.73
C ALA A 39 -12.95 -4.69 8.40
N LEU A 40 -11.70 -4.67 7.91
CA LEU A 40 -11.31 -5.42 6.72
C LEU A 40 -11.60 -6.92 6.88
N LEU A 41 -11.18 -7.49 8.00
CA LEU A 41 -11.38 -8.90 8.28
C LEU A 41 -12.87 -9.29 8.28
N LEU A 42 -13.74 -8.48 8.92
CA LEU A 42 -15.18 -8.67 8.94
C LEU A 42 -15.80 -8.64 7.55
N LEU A 43 -15.47 -7.63 6.76
CA LEU A 43 -16.00 -7.45 5.40
C LEU A 43 -15.53 -8.59 4.48
N MET A 44 -14.28 -8.98 4.59
CA MET A 44 -13.69 -10.05 3.79
C MET A 44 -14.26 -11.44 4.17
N LYS A 45 -14.49 -11.70 5.46
CA LYS A 45 -15.10 -12.95 5.92
C LYS A 45 -16.46 -13.19 5.25
N GLU A 46 -17.25 -12.14 5.10
CA GLU A 46 -18.57 -12.29 4.47
C GLU A 46 -18.48 -12.45 2.95
N TRP A 47 -17.52 -11.75 2.33
CA TRP A 47 -17.33 -11.79 0.89
C TRP A 47 -16.74 -13.12 0.41
N ILE A 48 -15.72 -13.66 1.12
CA ILE A 48 -14.99 -14.86 0.70
C ILE A 48 -15.86 -16.11 0.61
N LYS A 49 -16.91 -16.18 1.45
CA LYS A 49 -17.87 -17.28 1.45
C LYS A 49 -18.54 -17.48 0.09
N LYS A 50 -18.83 -16.40 -0.62
CA LYS A 50 -19.44 -16.43 -1.95
C LYS A 50 -18.53 -17.08 -2.99
N LEU A 51 -17.22 -16.95 -2.80
CA LEU A 51 -16.22 -17.53 -3.70
C LEU A 51 -15.74 -18.91 -3.25
N LYS A 52 -16.31 -19.47 -2.18
CA LYS A 52 -15.84 -20.73 -1.55
C LYS A 52 -14.33 -20.71 -1.26
N GLY A 53 -13.77 -19.51 -1.04
CA GLY A 53 -12.36 -19.31 -0.75
C GLY A 53 -12.02 -19.39 0.73
N LYS A 54 -10.76 -19.15 1.07
CA LYS A 54 -10.22 -19.19 2.44
C LYS A 54 -9.54 -17.87 2.81
N ILE A 55 -9.52 -17.55 4.10
CA ILE A 55 -8.80 -16.40 4.66
C ILE A 55 -7.85 -16.89 5.73
N LEU A 56 -6.61 -16.35 5.70
CA LEU A 56 -5.66 -16.42 6.78
C LEU A 56 -5.42 -15.02 7.34
N ALA A 57 -5.77 -14.79 8.60
CA ALA A 57 -5.39 -13.57 9.31
C ALA A 57 -3.94 -13.69 9.75
N ILE A 58 -3.08 -12.78 9.27
CA ILE A 58 -1.65 -12.75 9.54
C ILE A 58 -1.36 -11.58 10.47
N HIS A 59 -0.92 -11.86 11.67
CA HIS A 59 -0.49 -10.88 12.64
C HIS A 59 1.03 -10.85 12.72
N PHE A 60 1.62 -9.66 12.58
CA PHE A 60 3.05 -9.45 12.77
C PHE A 60 3.29 -8.76 14.10
N ASP A 61 3.82 -9.50 15.05
CA ASP A 61 4.24 -8.99 16.35
C ASP A 61 5.67 -8.44 16.25
N HIS A 62 5.79 -7.12 16.36
CA HIS A 62 7.08 -6.44 16.31
C HIS A 62 7.96 -6.71 17.53
N ASN A 63 7.39 -7.25 18.61
CA ASN A 63 8.07 -7.57 19.87
C ASN A 63 8.89 -6.39 20.43
N LEU A 64 8.35 -5.16 20.28
CA LEU A 64 8.98 -3.92 20.73
C LEU A 64 8.56 -3.53 22.16
N ARG A 65 7.54 -4.18 22.70
CA ARG A 65 6.97 -3.92 24.04
C ARG A 65 6.65 -5.24 24.72
N VAL A 66 6.75 -5.26 26.05
CA VAL A 66 6.46 -6.46 26.85
C VAL A 66 5.01 -6.93 26.66
N GLU A 67 4.08 -5.97 26.51
CA GLU A 67 2.65 -6.24 26.37
C GLU A 67 2.26 -6.80 24.98
N SER A 68 3.13 -6.70 23.97
CA SER A 68 2.82 -7.10 22.58
C SER A 68 2.39 -8.56 22.48
N ASN A 69 2.96 -9.44 23.30
CA ASN A 69 2.58 -10.85 23.33
C ASN A 69 1.16 -11.06 23.90
N LEU A 70 0.76 -10.32 24.93
CA LEU A 70 -0.59 -10.36 25.49
C LEU A 70 -1.62 -9.82 24.49
N GLU A 71 -1.31 -8.69 23.85
CA GLU A 71 -2.13 -8.10 22.78
C GLU A 71 -2.33 -9.09 21.63
N SER A 72 -1.27 -9.80 21.24
CA SER A 72 -1.32 -10.85 20.20
C SER A 72 -2.23 -12.01 20.58
N LYS A 73 -2.17 -12.50 21.82
CA LYS A 73 -3.05 -13.58 22.32
C LYS A 73 -4.52 -13.15 22.36
N VAL A 74 -4.80 -11.90 22.76
CA VAL A 74 -6.15 -11.33 22.74
C VAL A 74 -6.67 -11.24 21.31
N LEU A 75 -5.83 -10.76 20.38
CA LEU A 75 -6.18 -10.68 18.98
C LEU A 75 -6.48 -12.07 18.38
N GLU A 76 -5.64 -13.05 18.65
CA GLU A 76 -5.84 -14.44 18.21
C GLU A 76 -7.18 -14.98 18.66
N LYS A 77 -7.53 -14.84 19.95
CA LYS A 77 -8.83 -15.26 20.48
C LYS A 77 -9.99 -14.58 19.75
N LYS A 78 -9.88 -13.26 19.48
CA LYS A 78 -10.91 -12.51 18.74
C LYS A 78 -11.06 -13.01 17.30
N VAL A 79 -9.96 -13.25 16.59
CA VAL A 79 -9.97 -13.73 15.19
C VAL A 79 -10.52 -15.14 15.11
N LYS A 80 -10.09 -16.06 16.00
CA LYS A 80 -10.59 -17.43 16.07
C LYS A 80 -12.09 -17.47 16.40
N LYS A 81 -12.58 -16.60 17.27
CA LYS A 81 -14.01 -16.44 17.55
C LYS A 81 -14.82 -16.01 16.31
N LEU A 82 -14.19 -15.33 15.37
CA LEU A 82 -14.80 -15.03 14.07
C LEU A 82 -14.79 -16.22 13.10
N GLY A 83 -14.20 -17.35 13.46
CA GLY A 83 -14.06 -18.53 12.59
C GLY A 83 -13.09 -18.30 11.44
N VAL A 84 -12.00 -17.54 11.67
CA VAL A 84 -10.95 -17.28 10.70
C VAL A 84 -9.64 -17.84 11.20
N ASP A 85 -8.89 -18.50 10.32
CA ASP A 85 -7.55 -19.01 10.62
C ASP A 85 -6.61 -17.85 10.96
N PHE A 86 -5.74 -18.08 11.94
CA PHE A 86 -4.82 -17.06 12.45
C PHE A 86 -3.40 -17.57 12.51
N THR A 87 -2.47 -16.74 12.06
CA THR A 87 -1.04 -17.00 12.19
C THR A 87 -0.34 -15.76 12.74
N LYS A 88 0.48 -15.97 13.79
CA LYS A 88 1.36 -14.96 14.36
C LYS A 88 2.78 -15.14 13.84
N ILE A 89 3.39 -14.05 13.38
CA ILE A 89 4.82 -13.97 13.07
C ILE A 89 5.44 -13.08 14.13
N THR A 90 6.34 -13.59 14.94
CA THR A 90 7.09 -12.80 15.93
C THR A 90 8.43 -12.38 15.33
N TRP A 91 8.77 -11.10 15.49
CA TRP A 91 10.07 -10.59 15.11
C TRP A 91 11.05 -10.68 16.30
N ASN A 92 11.96 -11.65 16.24
CA ASN A 92 13.05 -11.75 17.19
C ASN A 92 14.20 -10.89 16.69
N HIS A 93 14.61 -9.92 17.48
CA HIS A 93 15.67 -8.98 17.16
C HIS A 93 16.41 -8.55 18.44
N ASN A 94 17.68 -8.17 18.27
CA ASN A 94 18.44 -7.49 19.32
C ASN A 94 18.00 -6.03 19.41
N LYS A 95 18.47 -5.32 20.45
CA LYS A 95 18.20 -3.89 20.61
C LYS A 95 18.61 -3.13 19.34
N ILE A 96 17.71 -2.30 18.83
CA ILE A 96 17.92 -1.50 17.62
C ILE A 96 17.98 -0.04 18.04
N ASP A 97 19.13 0.62 17.80
CA ASP A 97 19.38 1.97 18.29
C ASP A 97 18.94 3.06 17.28
N SER A 98 18.76 2.74 16.00
CA SER A 98 18.38 3.71 14.98
C SER A 98 17.45 3.13 13.92
N ARG A 99 16.66 3.98 13.27
CA ARG A 99 15.74 3.64 12.16
C ARG A 99 14.80 2.46 12.43
N ILE A 100 14.44 2.23 13.70
CA ILE A 100 13.65 1.07 14.11
C ILE A 100 12.37 0.89 13.30
N LEU A 101 11.68 1.98 12.93
CA LEU A 101 10.43 1.91 12.16
C LEU A 101 10.65 1.44 10.72
N GLU A 102 11.75 1.85 10.09
CA GLU A 102 12.10 1.44 8.73
C GLU A 102 12.49 -0.05 8.71
N ILE A 103 13.36 -0.46 9.63
CA ILE A 103 13.81 -1.84 9.77
C ILE A 103 12.64 -2.75 10.11
N ALA A 104 11.81 -2.39 11.09
CA ALA A 104 10.63 -3.13 11.48
C ALA A 104 9.61 -3.28 10.31
N ARG A 105 9.46 -2.23 9.52
CA ARG A 105 8.62 -2.27 8.32
C ARG A 105 9.16 -3.24 7.28
N ASN A 106 10.46 -3.21 6.99
CA ASN A 106 11.11 -4.08 6.00
C ASN A 106 11.04 -5.54 6.44
N GLU A 107 11.37 -5.83 7.70
CA GLU A 107 11.29 -7.18 8.25
C GLU A 107 9.86 -7.73 8.25
N ARG A 108 8.88 -6.90 8.58
CA ARG A 108 7.47 -7.29 8.47
C ARG A 108 7.11 -7.73 7.05
N TYR A 109 7.45 -6.94 6.03
CA TYR A 109 7.15 -7.31 4.65
C TYR A 109 7.89 -8.56 4.24
N LYS A 110 9.19 -8.66 4.51
CA LYS A 110 10.02 -9.82 4.20
C LYS A 110 9.43 -11.12 4.77
N LYS A 111 9.11 -11.14 6.06
CA LYS A 111 8.57 -12.34 6.73
C LYS A 111 7.15 -12.69 6.27
N ILE A 112 6.29 -11.68 6.05
CA ILE A 112 4.91 -11.93 5.56
C ILE A 112 4.95 -12.45 4.12
N ILE A 113 5.79 -11.88 3.23
CA ILE A 113 5.96 -12.34 1.85
C ILE A 113 6.46 -13.79 1.84
N SER A 114 7.47 -14.12 2.64
CA SER A 114 7.99 -15.49 2.78
C SER A 114 6.91 -16.47 3.23
N LEU A 115 6.08 -16.10 4.22
CA LEU A 115 4.95 -16.92 4.66
C LEU A 115 3.92 -17.12 3.54
N CYS A 116 3.53 -16.04 2.85
CA CYS A 116 2.59 -16.11 1.74
C CYS A 116 3.09 -17.03 0.62
N LYS A 117 4.37 -16.93 0.26
CA LYS A 117 5.02 -17.80 -0.72
C LYS A 117 4.96 -19.27 -0.29
N LYS A 118 5.32 -19.57 0.96
CA LYS A 118 5.24 -20.94 1.52
C LYS A 118 3.84 -21.54 1.46
N LEU A 119 2.81 -20.70 1.71
CA LEU A 119 1.40 -21.12 1.73
C LEU A 119 0.70 -20.96 0.36
N LYS A 120 1.42 -20.59 -0.69
CA LYS A 120 0.89 -20.32 -2.03
C LYS A 120 -0.23 -19.26 -2.04
N ILE A 121 -0.15 -18.28 -1.13
CA ILE A 121 -1.05 -17.12 -1.08
C ILE A 121 -0.52 -16.09 -2.07
N ILE A 122 -1.28 -15.78 -3.11
CA ILE A 122 -0.93 -14.77 -4.12
C ILE A 122 -1.59 -13.41 -3.88
N ASN A 123 -2.57 -13.32 -2.97
CA ASN A 123 -3.26 -12.09 -2.62
C ASN A 123 -3.13 -11.81 -1.12
N LEU A 124 -2.44 -10.72 -0.78
CA LEU A 124 -2.32 -10.21 0.58
C LEU A 124 -3.09 -8.90 0.72
N MET A 125 -3.99 -8.81 1.67
CA MET A 125 -4.75 -7.59 1.91
C MET A 125 -4.22 -6.80 3.11
N THR A 126 -4.21 -5.47 2.96
CA THR A 126 -3.86 -4.55 4.03
C THR A 126 -4.93 -3.48 4.18
N ALA A 127 -5.16 -3.03 5.41
CA ALA A 127 -6.29 -2.18 5.78
C ALA A 127 -6.01 -0.68 5.65
N HIS A 128 -5.15 -0.26 4.70
CA HIS A 128 -4.96 1.16 4.44
C HIS A 128 -6.27 1.79 3.93
N ASN A 129 -6.64 2.92 4.52
CA ASN A 129 -7.90 3.61 4.29
C ASN A 129 -7.70 4.97 3.60
N LEU A 130 -8.78 5.76 3.45
CA LEU A 130 -8.74 7.08 2.81
C LEU A 130 -7.91 8.07 3.63
N ASP A 131 -8.01 8.05 4.96
CA ASP A 131 -7.25 8.94 5.84
C ASP A 131 -5.75 8.68 5.71
N ASP A 132 -5.31 7.41 5.67
CA ASP A 132 -3.92 7.03 5.41
C ASP A 132 -3.41 7.58 4.07
N ASN A 133 -4.29 7.61 3.09
CA ASN A 133 -3.99 8.09 1.75
C ASN A 133 -3.76 9.60 1.73
N LEU A 134 -4.62 10.36 2.43
CA LEU A 134 -4.50 11.81 2.60
C LEU A 134 -3.26 12.16 3.43
N GLU A 135 -3.01 11.45 4.54
CA GLU A 135 -1.80 11.60 5.35
C GLU A 135 -0.54 11.44 4.48
N THR A 136 -0.48 10.35 3.72
CA THR A 136 0.65 10.06 2.82
C THR A 136 0.82 11.13 1.74
N PHE A 137 -0.26 11.64 1.19
CA PHE A 137 -0.24 12.70 0.20
C PHE A 137 0.34 13.99 0.77
N ILE A 138 -0.12 14.45 1.94
CA ILE A 138 0.40 15.65 2.61
C ILE A 138 1.88 15.51 2.97
N MET A 139 2.30 14.38 3.54
CA MET A 139 3.71 14.11 3.86
C MET A 139 4.60 14.20 2.61
N ARG A 140 4.16 13.63 1.48
CA ARG A 140 4.90 13.67 0.23
C ARG A 140 4.91 15.07 -0.39
N LYS A 141 3.80 15.81 -0.29
CA LYS A 141 3.69 17.19 -0.76
C LYS A 141 4.67 18.12 -0.02
N LYS A 142 4.81 17.94 1.30
CA LYS A 142 5.79 18.69 2.12
C LYS A 142 7.26 18.44 1.73
N ARG A 143 7.56 17.27 1.19
CA ARG A 143 8.93 16.88 0.78
C ARG A 143 9.25 17.23 -0.66
N ASP A 144 8.52 18.12 -1.31
CA ASP A 144 8.69 18.53 -2.71
C ASP A 144 8.91 17.35 -3.68
N SER A 145 8.20 16.28 -3.45
CA SER A 145 8.26 15.09 -4.31
C SER A 145 7.65 15.41 -5.68
N ILE A 146 8.47 15.98 -6.59
CA ILE A 146 8.08 16.47 -7.93
C ILE A 146 7.70 15.33 -8.90
N SER A 147 7.78 14.07 -8.47
CA SER A 147 7.63 12.92 -9.36
C SER A 147 6.30 12.19 -9.17
N LEU A 148 6.12 11.11 -9.92
CA LEU A 148 5.10 10.06 -9.72
C LEU A 148 4.91 9.67 -8.23
N GLY A 149 5.90 9.96 -7.37
CA GLY A 149 5.83 9.79 -5.91
C GLY A 149 4.77 10.62 -5.18
N LEU A 150 4.23 11.69 -5.78
CA LEU A 150 3.06 12.42 -5.25
C LEU A 150 1.74 11.67 -5.45
N SER A 151 1.76 10.50 -6.10
CA SER A 151 0.60 9.65 -6.17
C SER A 151 0.26 9.10 -4.78
N SER A 152 -0.99 8.80 -4.61
CA SER A 152 -1.55 8.12 -3.44
C SER A 152 -0.91 6.75 -3.17
N ILE A 153 -1.29 6.14 -2.08
CA ILE A 153 -1.02 4.72 -1.83
C ILE A 153 -1.67 3.91 -2.97
N PRO A 154 -0.91 3.06 -3.70
CA PRO A 154 -1.48 2.30 -4.81
C PRO A 154 -2.49 1.26 -4.30
N LYS A 155 -3.59 1.06 -5.06
CA LYS A 155 -4.59 0.04 -4.74
C LYS A 155 -4.00 -1.37 -4.73
N ILE A 156 -3.11 -1.65 -5.68
CA ILE A 156 -2.37 -2.91 -5.83
C ILE A 156 -0.88 -2.58 -5.92
N ARG A 157 -0.07 -3.36 -5.24
CA ARG A 157 1.39 -3.41 -5.41
C ARG A 157 1.78 -4.87 -5.58
N VAL A 158 2.50 -5.16 -6.64
CA VAL A 158 3.09 -6.49 -6.85
C VAL A 158 4.50 -6.48 -6.27
N VAL A 159 4.84 -7.51 -5.52
CA VAL A 159 6.17 -7.78 -4.99
C VAL A 159 6.41 -9.27 -5.18
N ASP A 160 7.35 -9.62 -6.03
CA ASP A 160 7.50 -10.98 -6.55
C ASP A 160 6.16 -11.48 -7.13
N ASP A 161 5.68 -12.64 -6.72
CA ASP A 161 4.40 -13.21 -7.14
C ASP A 161 3.22 -12.80 -6.24
N LEU A 162 3.44 -11.93 -5.26
CA LEU A 162 2.43 -11.52 -4.29
C LEU A 162 1.79 -10.19 -4.66
N ARG A 163 0.48 -10.15 -4.75
CA ARG A 163 -0.32 -8.93 -4.92
C ARG A 163 -0.73 -8.38 -3.56
N ILE A 164 -0.20 -7.22 -3.18
CA ILE A 164 -0.61 -6.50 -1.98
C ILE A 164 -1.77 -5.58 -2.34
N ILE A 165 -2.97 -5.92 -1.87
CA ILE A 165 -4.24 -5.28 -2.21
C ILE A 165 -4.71 -4.40 -1.05
N ARG A 166 -5.26 -3.22 -1.37
CA ARG A 166 -5.76 -2.25 -0.38
C ARG A 166 -7.19 -1.84 -0.71
N PRO A 167 -8.17 -2.65 -0.34
CA PRO A 167 -9.56 -2.44 -0.74
C PRO A 167 -10.23 -1.29 0.01
N LEU A 168 -9.67 -0.83 1.14
CA LEU A 168 -10.27 0.19 1.99
C LEU A 168 -9.85 1.63 1.64
N LEU A 169 -9.01 1.87 0.62
CA LEU A 169 -8.50 3.19 0.27
C LEU A 169 -9.56 4.24 -0.11
N ILE A 170 -10.79 3.82 -0.35
CA ILE A 170 -11.92 4.71 -0.67
C ILE A 170 -12.80 5.03 0.53
N TYR A 171 -12.58 4.37 1.67
CA TYR A 171 -13.40 4.50 2.86
C TYR A 171 -12.69 5.31 3.94
N GLU A 172 -13.42 6.21 4.57
CA GLU A 172 -12.97 6.98 5.72
C GLU A 172 -12.83 6.08 6.95
N LYS A 173 -11.86 6.38 7.81
CA LYS A 173 -11.63 5.64 9.06
C LYS A 173 -12.87 5.58 9.95
N ALA A 174 -13.62 6.65 10.03
CA ALA A 174 -14.85 6.71 10.83
C ALA A 174 -15.90 5.66 10.38
N ARG A 175 -15.99 5.35 9.09
CA ARG A 175 -16.87 4.30 8.56
C ARG A 175 -16.39 2.89 8.92
N LEU A 176 -15.06 2.68 9.01
CA LEU A 176 -14.47 1.42 9.47
C LEU A 176 -14.79 1.18 10.95
N GLU A 177 -14.62 2.20 11.77
CA GLU A 177 -14.99 2.16 13.19
C GLU A 177 -16.50 1.89 13.36
N ALA A 178 -17.36 2.56 12.58
CA ALA A 178 -18.80 2.30 12.57
C ALA A 178 -19.13 0.85 12.18
N THR A 179 -18.38 0.26 11.24
CA THR A 179 -18.52 -1.14 10.83
C THR A 179 -18.17 -2.10 11.96
N CYS A 180 -17.09 -1.85 12.70
CA CYS A 180 -16.72 -2.63 13.88
C CYS A 180 -17.77 -2.51 15.00
N LYS A 181 -18.24 -1.28 15.28
CA LYS A 181 -19.27 -1.02 16.29
C LYS A 181 -20.57 -1.77 16.00
N LYS A 182 -21.05 -1.69 14.74
CA LYS A 182 -22.25 -2.41 14.29
C LYS A 182 -22.13 -3.92 14.48
N SER A 183 -20.92 -4.45 14.30
CA SER A 183 -20.63 -5.88 14.48
C SER A 183 -20.26 -6.25 15.93
N LYS A 184 -20.36 -5.31 16.87
CA LYS A 184 -19.99 -5.48 18.29
C LYS A 184 -18.55 -5.99 18.48
N ILE A 185 -17.62 -5.59 17.58
CA ILE A 185 -16.22 -5.95 17.68
C ILE A 185 -15.44 -4.82 18.35
N GLN A 186 -14.81 -5.16 19.47
CA GLN A 186 -13.85 -4.29 20.15
C GLN A 186 -12.49 -4.45 19.51
N TRP A 187 -11.83 -3.33 19.18
CA TRP A 187 -10.48 -3.29 18.65
C TRP A 187 -9.45 -2.82 19.67
N LEU A 188 -8.19 -3.06 19.38
CA LEU A 188 -7.07 -2.58 20.21
C LEU A 188 -6.72 -1.13 19.83
N ILE A 189 -6.38 -0.34 20.83
CA ILE A 189 -5.91 1.03 20.65
C ILE A 189 -4.42 1.06 20.93
N ASP A 190 -3.61 1.28 19.88
CA ASP A 190 -2.17 1.42 20.02
C ASP A 190 -1.82 2.84 20.51
N ARG A 191 -1.14 2.95 21.66
CA ARG A 191 -0.71 4.22 22.25
C ARG A 191 0.23 5.02 21.35
N SER A 192 1.01 4.36 20.48
CA SER A 192 1.89 5.04 19.53
C SER A 192 1.14 5.91 18.52
N ASN A 193 -0.16 5.69 18.32
CA ASN A 193 -1.01 6.50 17.45
C ASN A 193 -1.20 7.96 17.96
N PHE A 194 -0.81 8.26 19.19
CA PHE A 194 -0.91 9.58 19.81
C PHE A 194 0.44 10.28 19.97
N ASP A 195 1.54 9.62 19.60
CA ASP A 195 2.88 10.14 19.80
C ASP A 195 3.26 11.13 18.67
N GLU A 196 3.24 12.42 19.01
CA GLU A 196 3.54 13.51 18.06
C GLU A 196 5.01 13.60 17.62
N ARG A 197 5.91 12.80 18.19
CA ARG A 197 7.27 12.65 17.64
C ARG A 197 7.23 12.11 16.20
N PHE A 198 6.19 11.36 15.86
CA PHE A 198 6.01 10.83 14.51
C PHE A 198 5.34 11.85 13.59
N GLU A 199 5.98 12.13 12.44
CA GLU A 199 5.46 13.05 11.41
C GLU A 199 4.00 12.70 11.02
N ARG A 200 3.68 11.43 10.93
CA ARG A 200 2.36 10.95 10.54
C ARG A 200 1.27 11.35 11.55
N VAL A 201 1.59 11.32 12.85
CA VAL A 201 0.65 11.75 13.90
C VAL A 201 0.40 13.25 13.79
N ARG A 202 1.45 14.06 13.58
CA ARG A 202 1.31 15.52 13.38
C ARG A 202 0.45 15.84 12.15
N VAL A 203 0.64 15.12 11.02
CA VAL A 203 -0.17 15.30 9.81
C VAL A 203 -1.62 14.88 10.05
N ARG A 204 -1.86 13.79 10.78
CA ARG A 204 -3.21 13.36 11.17
C ARG A 204 -3.92 14.42 12.00
N ASN A 205 -3.25 14.99 13.02
CA ASN A 205 -3.80 16.07 13.84
C ASN A 205 -4.08 17.33 13.00
N PHE A 206 -3.18 17.69 12.10
CA PHE A 206 -3.40 18.76 11.12
C PHE A 206 -4.64 18.51 10.25
N LEU A 207 -4.83 17.29 9.70
CA LEU A 207 -6.01 16.98 8.90
C LEU A 207 -7.30 17.04 9.74
N LYS A 208 -7.27 16.56 10.96
CA LYS A 208 -8.43 16.62 11.89
C LYS A 208 -8.84 18.06 12.23
N SER A 209 -7.91 19.02 12.25
CA SER A 209 -8.20 20.43 12.51
C SER A 209 -8.80 21.16 11.28
N LYS A 210 -8.87 20.53 10.10
CA LYS A 210 -9.36 21.14 8.88
C LYS A 210 -10.87 20.98 8.72
N SER A 211 -11.50 21.98 8.08
CA SER A 211 -12.90 21.89 7.71
C SER A 211 -13.15 20.78 6.68
N VAL A 212 -14.37 20.28 6.62
CA VAL A 212 -14.78 19.27 5.64
C VAL A 212 -14.51 19.76 4.20
N LYS A 213 -14.76 21.03 3.91
CA LYS A 213 -14.46 21.63 2.58
C LYS A 213 -12.97 21.52 2.25
N CYS A 214 -12.07 21.77 3.21
CA CYS A 214 -10.63 21.66 3.02
C CYS A 214 -10.22 20.21 2.74
N ILE A 215 -10.75 19.25 3.49
CA ILE A 215 -10.49 17.81 3.25
C ILE A 215 -10.96 17.37 1.87
N HIS A 216 -12.15 17.80 1.44
CA HIS A 216 -12.65 17.55 0.09
C HIS A 216 -11.74 18.13 -1.00
N SER A 217 -11.23 19.36 -0.80
CA SER A 217 -10.28 19.97 -1.73
C SER A 217 -8.99 19.19 -1.85
N ILE A 218 -8.40 18.75 -0.71
CA ILE A 218 -7.21 17.90 -0.68
C ILE A 218 -7.45 16.57 -1.39
N ASN A 219 -8.59 15.94 -1.16
CA ASN A 219 -8.95 14.68 -1.81
C ASN A 219 -9.16 14.86 -3.33
N SER A 220 -9.77 15.97 -3.75
CA SER A 220 -9.91 16.32 -5.18
C SER A 220 -8.53 16.51 -5.83
N GLU A 221 -7.62 17.24 -5.20
CA GLU A 221 -6.23 17.39 -5.69
C GLU A 221 -5.54 16.02 -5.82
N LEU A 222 -5.66 15.17 -4.80
CA LEU A 222 -5.12 13.82 -4.81
C LEU A 222 -5.66 13.01 -6.01
N ASN A 223 -6.96 13.05 -6.27
CA ASN A 223 -7.57 12.30 -7.37
C ASN A 223 -7.13 12.84 -8.74
N LYS A 224 -7.09 14.16 -8.93
CA LYS A 224 -6.53 14.77 -10.16
C LYS A 224 -5.10 14.31 -10.42
N ARG A 225 -4.26 14.23 -9.39
CA ARG A 225 -2.88 13.76 -9.53
C ARG A 225 -2.81 12.25 -9.86
N LYS A 226 -3.72 11.45 -9.30
CA LYS A 226 -3.84 10.03 -9.69
C LYS A 226 -4.12 9.88 -11.18
N ASP A 227 -5.09 10.63 -11.71
CA ASP A 227 -5.48 10.54 -13.10
C ASP A 227 -4.33 10.97 -14.03
N VAL A 228 -3.64 12.07 -13.70
CA VAL A 228 -2.45 12.52 -14.43
C VAL A 228 -1.35 11.45 -14.41
N ASN A 229 -1.11 10.81 -13.26
CA ASN A 229 -0.10 9.77 -13.15
C ASN A 229 -0.49 8.50 -13.91
N LEU A 230 -1.76 8.11 -13.86
CA LEU A 230 -2.27 6.98 -14.64
C LEU A 230 -2.13 7.22 -16.14
N ALA A 231 -2.42 8.44 -16.62
CA ALA A 231 -2.23 8.80 -18.02
C ALA A 231 -0.73 8.74 -18.43
N LYS A 232 0.18 9.18 -17.54
CA LYS A 232 1.62 9.05 -17.77
C LYS A 232 2.06 7.59 -17.83
N GLU A 233 1.65 6.77 -16.87
CA GLU A 233 1.96 5.33 -16.85
C GLU A 233 1.46 4.63 -18.12
N LYS A 234 0.26 4.92 -18.58
CA LYS A 234 -0.26 4.38 -19.85
C LYS A 234 0.61 4.78 -21.04
N LYS A 235 1.10 6.02 -21.10
CA LYS A 235 2.02 6.47 -22.15
C LYS A 235 3.37 5.74 -22.10
N ILE A 236 3.92 5.55 -20.89
CA ILE A 236 5.17 4.81 -20.68
C ILE A 236 5.01 3.35 -21.11
N LEU A 237 3.94 2.67 -20.67
CA LEU A 237 3.65 1.30 -21.05
C LEU A 237 3.48 1.17 -22.57
N LYS A 238 2.74 2.09 -23.19
CA LYS A 238 2.60 2.10 -24.67
C LYS A 238 3.93 2.25 -25.38
N PHE A 239 4.83 3.10 -24.85
CA PHE A 239 6.19 3.24 -25.38
C PHE A 239 6.99 1.95 -25.21
N PHE A 240 6.96 1.32 -24.02
CA PHE A 240 7.66 0.06 -23.80
C PHE A 240 7.19 -1.05 -24.73
N CYS A 241 5.88 -1.22 -24.88
CA CYS A 241 5.33 -2.27 -25.77
C CYS A 241 5.70 -2.08 -27.24
N LYS A 242 5.98 -0.84 -27.69
CA LYS A 242 6.24 -0.55 -29.12
C LYS A 242 7.72 -0.36 -29.42
N GLU A 243 8.45 0.27 -28.54
CA GLU A 243 9.76 0.86 -28.83
C GLU A 243 10.88 0.32 -27.92
N LEU A 244 10.56 -0.57 -26.95
CA LEU A 244 11.54 -1.19 -26.07
C LEU A 244 11.74 -2.65 -26.47
N ARG A 245 13.00 -3.04 -26.67
CA ARG A 245 13.43 -4.44 -26.77
C ARG A 245 14.27 -4.79 -25.57
N PHE A 246 14.05 -5.95 -25.02
CA PHE A 246 14.83 -6.52 -23.94
C PHE A 246 15.51 -7.81 -24.41
N TYR A 247 16.78 -7.94 -24.13
CA TYR A 247 17.59 -9.11 -24.49
C TYR A 247 17.97 -9.87 -23.22
N ASP A 248 18.04 -11.19 -23.29
CA ASP A 248 18.26 -12.10 -22.16
C ASP A 248 19.56 -11.83 -21.41
N TYR A 249 20.57 -11.25 -22.07
CA TYR A 249 21.82 -10.81 -21.46
C TYR A 249 21.73 -9.46 -20.74
N GLY A 250 20.53 -8.96 -20.46
CA GLY A 250 20.29 -7.77 -19.61
C GLY A 250 20.42 -6.43 -20.32
N VAL A 251 20.48 -6.40 -21.64
CA VAL A 251 20.52 -5.18 -22.45
C VAL A 251 19.12 -4.71 -22.83
N PHE A 252 18.91 -3.41 -22.78
CA PHE A 252 17.71 -2.73 -23.24
C PHE A 252 18.03 -1.86 -24.47
N GLU A 253 17.25 -2.02 -25.51
CA GLU A 253 17.30 -1.21 -26.71
C GLU A 253 16.02 -0.39 -26.85
N ILE A 254 16.13 0.91 -27.15
CA ILE A 254 15.00 1.79 -27.43
C ILE A 254 15.20 2.55 -28.75
N CYS A 255 14.12 2.81 -29.47
CA CYS A 255 14.17 3.64 -30.68
C CYS A 255 14.49 5.10 -30.30
N ARG A 256 15.72 5.55 -30.63
CA ARG A 256 16.21 6.90 -30.30
C ARG A 256 15.32 8.00 -30.87
N GLU A 257 14.88 7.87 -32.12
CA GLU A 257 14.02 8.85 -32.76
C GLU A 257 12.69 9.06 -32.03
N LYS A 258 12.02 7.94 -31.68
CA LYS A 258 10.74 7.96 -30.94
C LYS A 258 10.93 8.46 -29.51
N PHE A 259 12.02 8.04 -28.85
CA PHE A 259 12.37 8.55 -27.53
C PHE A 259 12.60 10.05 -27.52
N ASN A 260 13.30 10.60 -28.55
CA ASN A 260 13.59 12.03 -28.63
C ASN A 260 12.35 12.90 -28.82
N LYS A 261 11.27 12.37 -29.39
CA LYS A 261 9.97 13.06 -29.54
C LYS A 261 9.18 13.15 -28.23
N LEU A 262 9.60 12.46 -27.16
CA LEU A 262 8.92 12.48 -25.87
C LEU A 262 9.24 13.75 -25.08
N SER A 263 8.29 14.15 -24.20
CA SER A 263 8.57 15.20 -23.23
C SER A 263 9.67 14.79 -22.24
N ILE A 264 10.45 15.75 -21.75
CA ILE A 264 11.53 15.51 -20.79
C ILE A 264 11.08 14.72 -19.56
N THR A 265 9.86 14.95 -19.09
CA THR A 265 9.27 14.22 -17.96
C THR A 265 9.09 12.73 -18.28
N LEU A 266 8.61 12.39 -19.48
CA LEU A 266 8.44 11.00 -19.90
C LEU A 266 9.79 10.32 -20.12
N LYS A 267 10.76 11.01 -20.74
CA LYS A 267 12.14 10.52 -20.91
C LYS A 267 12.76 10.12 -19.57
N ILE A 268 12.65 10.98 -18.56
CA ILE A 268 13.18 10.72 -17.22
C ILE A 268 12.52 9.48 -16.59
N GLU A 269 11.20 9.35 -16.66
CA GLU A 269 10.51 8.23 -16.04
C GLU A 269 10.75 6.90 -16.79
N ILE A 270 10.87 6.94 -18.10
CA ILE A 270 11.27 5.78 -18.93
C ILE A 270 12.67 5.31 -18.53
N LEU A 271 13.66 6.22 -18.53
CA LEU A 271 15.04 5.89 -18.15
C LEU A 271 15.15 5.40 -16.71
N LYS A 272 14.40 5.99 -15.76
CA LYS A 272 14.34 5.48 -14.39
C LYS A 272 13.94 4.01 -14.35
N LYS A 273 12.86 3.64 -15.05
CA LYS A 273 12.38 2.26 -15.06
C LYS A 273 13.40 1.32 -15.72
N ILE A 274 13.92 1.67 -16.88
CA ILE A 274 14.92 0.87 -17.60
C ILE A 274 16.17 0.68 -16.73
N LEU A 275 16.78 1.75 -16.24
CA LEU A 275 18.02 1.69 -15.47
C LEU A 275 17.84 1.00 -14.12
N THR A 276 16.67 1.09 -13.50
CA THR A 276 16.37 0.35 -12.27
C THR A 276 16.32 -1.15 -12.54
N THR A 277 15.64 -1.55 -13.63
CA THR A 277 15.48 -2.96 -14.02
C THR A 277 16.81 -3.54 -14.50
N ALA A 278 17.52 -2.86 -15.40
CA ALA A 278 18.83 -3.31 -15.89
C ALA A 278 19.87 -3.43 -14.78
N GLY A 279 19.84 -2.50 -13.82
CA GLY A 279 20.76 -2.51 -12.69
C GLY A 279 20.40 -3.46 -11.54
N GLY A 280 19.26 -4.16 -11.61
CA GLY A 280 18.77 -5.05 -10.54
C GLY A 280 18.60 -4.33 -9.19
N LYS A 281 18.30 -3.03 -9.18
CA LYS A 281 18.27 -2.21 -7.97
C LYS A 281 16.84 -1.95 -7.51
N ASP A 282 16.66 -1.87 -6.19
CA ASP A 282 15.36 -1.52 -5.58
C ASP A 282 14.98 -0.04 -5.76
N PHE A 283 15.97 0.83 -5.98
CA PHE A 283 15.80 2.27 -6.07
C PHE A 283 16.25 2.82 -7.42
N SER A 284 15.42 3.66 -8.00
CA SER A 284 15.75 4.32 -9.26
C SER A 284 16.87 5.37 -9.09
N PRO A 285 17.66 5.64 -10.16
CA PRO A 285 18.65 6.70 -10.17
C PRO A 285 18.06 8.07 -9.82
N LYS A 286 18.88 8.94 -9.23
CA LYS A 286 18.47 10.31 -8.91
C LYS A 286 18.15 11.08 -10.20
N ARG A 287 17.13 11.96 -10.13
CA ARG A 287 16.74 12.79 -11.28
C ARG A 287 17.91 13.57 -11.89
N LYS A 288 18.81 14.12 -11.05
CA LYS A 288 19.99 14.86 -11.50
C LYS A 288 20.91 14.02 -12.40
N SER A 289 21.16 12.76 -12.03
CA SER A 289 21.98 11.83 -12.81
C SER A 289 21.36 11.52 -14.18
N ILE A 290 20.05 11.36 -14.24
CA ILE A 290 19.35 11.11 -15.50
C ILE A 290 19.35 12.36 -16.40
N LEU A 291 19.16 13.54 -15.83
CA LEU A 291 19.27 14.80 -16.58
C LEU A 291 20.66 15.02 -17.14
N PHE A 292 21.70 14.73 -16.35
CA PHE A 292 23.09 14.77 -16.81
C PHE A 292 23.32 13.85 -18.01
N PHE A 293 22.85 12.59 -17.92
CA PHE A 293 22.92 11.64 -19.02
C PHE A 293 22.21 12.14 -20.29
N LEU A 294 20.98 12.69 -20.15
CA LEU A 294 20.20 13.22 -21.26
C LEU A 294 20.83 14.48 -21.90
N ASN A 295 21.63 15.24 -21.17
CA ASN A 295 22.35 16.41 -21.69
C ASN A 295 23.60 15.99 -22.46
N LEU A 296 24.31 14.95 -22.02
CA LEU A 296 25.45 14.39 -22.77
C LEU A 296 25.04 13.88 -24.15
N GLU A 297 23.83 13.28 -24.28
CA GLU A 297 23.31 12.85 -25.58
C GLU A 297 23.01 14.00 -26.56
N LYS A 298 22.86 15.22 -26.07
CA LYS A 298 22.65 16.41 -26.94
C LYS A 298 23.94 17.03 -27.45
N SER A 299 25.05 16.65 -26.83
CA SER A 299 26.38 17.19 -27.16
C SER A 299 27.16 16.34 -28.18
N ASN A 300 26.62 15.18 -28.52
CA ASN A 300 27.05 14.24 -29.56
C ASN A 300 25.97 14.12 -30.65
#